data_da47ec48d04ce290b107d94abafe1067
#
_entry.id   da47ec48d04ce290b107d94abafe1067
#
_cell.length_a   1.000
_cell.length_b   1.000
_cell.length_c   1.000
_cell.angle_alpha   90.00
_cell.angle_beta   90.00
_cell.angle_gamma   90.00
#
_symmetry.space_group_name_H-M   'P 1'
#
loop_
_entity.id
_entity.type
_entity.pdbx_description
1 polymer ?
#
loop_
_entity_poly.entity_id
_entity_poly.type
_entity_poly.pdbx_seq_one_letter_code
_entity_poly.pdbx_strand_id
1 'polypeptide(L)'
;MRKIVIWGSGGHAREINWLCEELGVQVAGFLDERPEMKGQIVNGVPVLGTLNDIEALKYEVELICAGVGDPALKKRFVNNTIQSGFRIAAPLIHPRIRLSRRNTIGEGSMIFEGAVLSDNIKIGQHVIINRSVNVSHDAVIGDYVTIAPGVNLAGNVTIDEGAYIGIGASVREKRHIGCWSMVGGGAFVKEDIPEFAMAAGVPAVVKKQLDMF
;
A
#
# COMPACT_ATOMS: atom_id res chain seq x y z
N MET A 1 9.40 8.94 21.25
CA MET A 1 9.13 7.67 20.56
C MET A 1 8.10 7.97 19.48
N ARG A 2 8.30 7.47 18.25
CA ARG A 2 7.38 7.70 17.12
C ARG A 2 6.07 6.99 17.41
N LYS A 3 4.94 7.70 17.31
CA LYS A 3 3.60 7.14 17.52
C LYS A 3 2.83 7.20 16.20
N ILE A 4 2.20 6.09 15.83
CA ILE A 4 1.43 5.98 14.60
C ILE A 4 -0.03 5.68 14.93
N VAL A 5 -0.93 6.25 14.16
CA VAL A 5 -2.35 5.86 14.08
C VAL A 5 -2.57 5.25 12.70
N ILE A 6 -3.23 4.11 12.64
CA ILE A 6 -3.49 3.38 11.39
C ILE A 6 -4.96 3.60 11.00
N TRP A 7 -5.21 4.08 9.80
CA TRP A 7 -6.57 4.22 9.31
C TRP A 7 -7.07 2.91 8.70
N GLY A 8 -8.08 2.34 9.33
CA GLY A 8 -8.66 1.02 9.17
C GLY A 8 -8.40 0.16 10.40
N SER A 9 -9.33 -0.72 10.73
CA SER A 9 -9.21 -1.70 11.85
C SER A 9 -9.36 -3.15 11.37
N GLY A 10 -9.36 -3.37 10.06
CA GLY A 10 -9.54 -4.67 9.41
C GLY A 10 -8.28 -5.56 9.43
N GLY A 11 -8.31 -6.62 8.61
CA GLY A 11 -7.21 -7.59 8.52
C GLY A 11 -5.87 -6.95 8.18
N HIS A 12 -5.85 -6.10 7.15
CA HIS A 12 -4.61 -5.46 6.72
C HIS A 12 -4.06 -4.46 7.75
N ALA A 13 -4.94 -3.73 8.46
CA ALA A 13 -4.51 -2.87 9.55
C ALA A 13 -3.81 -3.64 10.68
N ARG A 14 -4.26 -4.87 10.98
CA ARG A 14 -3.60 -5.74 11.96
C ARG A 14 -2.21 -6.20 11.49
N GLU A 15 -2.04 -6.43 10.18
CA GLU A 15 -0.73 -6.73 9.60
C GLU A 15 0.23 -5.54 9.69
N ILE A 16 -0.28 -4.31 9.50
CA ILE A 16 0.51 -3.09 9.69
C ILE A 16 0.89 -2.92 11.16
N ASN A 17 -0.03 -3.21 12.09
CA ASN A 17 0.28 -3.19 13.52
C ASN A 17 1.45 -4.14 13.83
N TRP A 18 1.41 -5.36 13.31
CA TRP A 18 2.51 -6.30 13.48
C TRP A 18 3.82 -5.79 12.88
N LEU A 19 3.80 -5.19 11.69
CA LEU A 19 4.99 -4.55 11.11
C LEU A 19 5.53 -3.43 12.02
N CYS A 20 4.64 -2.64 12.63
CA CYS A 20 5.04 -1.61 13.60
C CYS A 20 5.71 -2.22 14.84
N GLU A 21 5.20 -3.33 15.36
CA GLU A 21 5.80 -4.05 16.49
C GLU A 21 7.23 -4.50 16.15
N GLU A 22 7.46 -5.07 14.97
CA GLU A 22 8.80 -5.48 14.52
C GLU A 22 9.76 -4.31 14.29
N LEU A 23 9.22 -3.13 13.99
CA LEU A 23 9.98 -1.88 13.85
C LEU A 23 10.22 -1.14 15.19
N GLY A 24 9.63 -1.60 16.28
CA GLY A 24 9.64 -0.88 17.56
C GLY A 24 8.88 0.45 17.52
N VAL A 25 7.91 0.58 16.63
CA VAL A 25 7.04 1.76 16.47
C VAL A 25 5.77 1.56 17.26
N GLN A 26 5.41 2.51 18.10
CA GLN A 26 4.18 2.44 18.89
C GLN A 26 2.96 2.76 18.03
N VAL A 27 1.99 1.84 17.97
CA VAL A 27 0.65 2.11 17.43
C VAL A 27 -0.23 2.65 18.55
N ALA A 28 -0.66 3.91 18.41
CA ALA A 28 -1.53 4.58 19.39
C ALA A 28 -2.99 4.13 19.27
N GLY A 29 -3.41 3.72 18.08
CA GLY A 29 -4.76 3.24 17.81
C GLY A 29 -5.06 3.05 16.34
N PHE A 30 -6.26 2.54 16.08
CA PHE A 30 -6.86 2.46 14.76
C PHE A 30 -7.91 3.54 14.58
N LEU A 31 -8.10 4.05 13.36
CA LEU A 31 -9.30 4.77 12.97
C LEU A 31 -10.26 3.85 12.22
N ASP A 32 -11.54 4.04 12.43
CA ASP A 32 -12.58 3.34 11.68
C ASP A 32 -13.80 4.25 11.53
N GLU A 33 -14.37 4.28 10.32
CA GLU A 33 -15.54 5.12 10.03
C GLU A 33 -16.84 4.48 10.54
N ARG A 34 -16.81 3.21 10.96
CA ARG A 34 -17.96 2.50 11.54
C ARG A 34 -18.13 2.87 13.02
N PRO A 35 -19.25 3.50 13.40
CA PRO A 35 -19.45 4.01 14.76
C PRO A 35 -19.33 2.91 15.85
N GLU A 36 -19.80 1.70 15.54
CA GLU A 36 -19.77 0.55 16.47
C GLU A 36 -18.34 0.05 16.77
N MET A 37 -17.36 0.44 15.99
CA MET A 37 -15.98 0.05 16.23
C MET A 37 -15.29 0.94 17.27
N LYS A 38 -15.76 2.16 17.50
CA LYS A 38 -15.15 3.09 18.46
C LYS A 38 -15.12 2.51 19.86
N GLY A 39 -13.96 2.51 20.49
CA GLY A 39 -13.73 1.94 21.81
C GLY A 39 -13.48 0.44 21.84
N GLN A 40 -13.63 -0.26 20.71
CA GLN A 40 -13.25 -1.68 20.63
C GLN A 40 -11.72 -1.83 20.71
N ILE A 41 -11.29 -3.00 21.19
CA ILE A 41 -9.86 -3.37 21.19
C ILE A 41 -9.63 -4.41 20.11
N VAL A 42 -8.71 -4.11 19.19
CA VAL A 42 -8.33 -4.99 18.09
C VAL A 42 -6.84 -5.35 18.24
N ASN A 43 -6.53 -6.63 18.47
CA ASN A 43 -5.16 -7.11 18.75
C ASN A 43 -4.44 -6.29 19.85
N GLY A 44 -5.13 -5.93 20.91
CA GLY A 44 -4.57 -5.16 22.03
C GLY A 44 -4.46 -3.64 21.79
N VAL A 45 -4.88 -3.16 20.61
CA VAL A 45 -4.82 -1.75 20.21
C VAL A 45 -6.23 -1.16 20.16
N PRO A 46 -6.49 0.05 20.74
CA PRO A 46 -7.82 0.63 20.73
C PRO A 46 -8.21 1.18 19.37
N VAL A 47 -9.49 1.09 19.03
CA VAL A 47 -10.11 1.83 17.94
C VAL A 47 -10.54 3.19 18.48
N LEU A 48 -9.90 4.26 18.01
CA LEU A 48 -10.07 5.63 18.54
C LEU A 48 -11.32 6.33 17.97
N GLY A 49 -11.90 5.80 16.90
CA GLY A 49 -12.99 6.40 16.16
C GLY A 49 -12.53 6.99 14.84
N THR A 50 -12.89 8.23 14.56
CA THR A 50 -12.60 8.96 13.31
C THR A 50 -11.47 9.99 13.50
N LEU A 51 -11.10 10.72 12.46
CA LEU A 51 -10.13 11.83 12.56
C LEU A 51 -10.55 12.90 13.58
N ASN A 52 -11.84 13.21 13.64
CA ASN A 52 -12.36 14.20 14.60
C ASN A 52 -12.14 13.79 16.05
N ASP A 53 -12.17 12.49 16.33
CA ASP A 53 -11.98 11.96 17.68
C ASP A 53 -10.55 12.06 18.16
N ILE A 54 -9.58 12.20 17.24
CA ILE A 54 -8.15 12.29 17.56
C ILE A 54 -7.52 13.67 17.31
N GLU A 55 -8.33 14.71 17.10
CA GLU A 55 -7.80 16.07 16.85
C GLU A 55 -6.82 16.54 17.92
N ALA A 56 -7.03 16.18 19.19
CA ALA A 56 -6.12 16.49 20.28
C ALA A 56 -4.74 15.83 20.14
N LEU A 57 -4.62 14.75 19.37
CA LEU A 57 -3.38 14.02 19.13
C LEU A 57 -2.61 14.49 17.89
N LYS A 58 -3.12 15.47 17.15
CA LYS A 58 -2.64 15.90 15.84
C LYS A 58 -1.14 16.12 15.73
N TYR A 59 -0.54 16.69 16.75
CA TYR A 59 0.91 16.98 16.78
C TYR A 59 1.76 15.87 17.43
N GLU A 60 1.11 14.85 17.98
CA GLU A 60 1.76 13.75 18.69
C GLU A 60 1.89 12.48 17.84
N VAL A 61 1.04 12.33 16.81
CA VAL A 61 0.96 11.14 15.99
C VAL A 61 1.20 11.43 14.50
N GLU A 62 1.59 10.39 13.79
CA GLU A 62 1.62 10.35 12.32
C GLU A 62 0.61 9.30 11.84
N LEU A 63 -0.01 9.49 10.68
CA LEU A 63 -1.01 8.56 10.15
C LEU A 63 -0.46 7.68 9.03
N ILE A 64 -0.81 6.41 9.12
CA ILE A 64 -0.74 5.45 8.01
C ILE A 64 -2.16 5.24 7.48
N CYS A 65 -2.41 5.70 6.26
CA CYS A 65 -3.73 5.68 5.64
C CYS A 65 -4.02 4.40 4.84
N ALA A 66 -3.19 3.39 4.99
CA ALA A 66 -3.22 2.18 4.19
C ALA A 66 -3.66 0.93 4.98
N GLY A 67 -4.41 1.09 6.07
CA GLY A 67 -5.09 -0.02 6.75
C GLY A 67 -6.14 -0.72 5.85
N VAL A 68 -6.25 -0.28 4.61
CA VAL A 68 -7.08 -0.85 3.54
C VAL A 68 -6.21 -1.08 2.30
N GLY A 69 -6.43 -2.20 1.60
CA GLY A 69 -5.69 -2.54 0.39
C GLY A 69 -6.22 -1.87 -0.88
N ASP A 70 -7.43 -1.32 -0.83
CA ASP A 70 -8.06 -0.64 -1.97
C ASP A 70 -7.40 0.71 -2.24
N PRO A 71 -6.86 0.96 -3.46
CA PRO A 71 -6.14 2.18 -3.77
C PRO A 71 -6.99 3.46 -3.71
N ALA A 72 -8.25 3.42 -4.15
CA ALA A 72 -9.14 4.57 -4.16
C ALA A 72 -9.54 4.97 -2.74
N LEU A 73 -9.90 3.99 -1.93
CA LEU A 73 -10.22 4.21 -0.51
C LEU A 73 -9.00 4.75 0.25
N LYS A 74 -7.82 4.21 -0.03
CA LYS A 74 -6.55 4.68 0.51
C LYS A 74 -6.29 6.15 0.16
N LYS A 75 -6.44 6.54 -1.12
CA LYS A 75 -6.30 7.93 -1.57
C LYS A 75 -7.28 8.86 -0.85
N ARG A 76 -8.55 8.45 -0.69
CA ARG A 76 -9.55 9.21 0.08
C ARG A 76 -9.08 9.44 1.53
N PHE A 77 -8.58 8.43 2.20
CA PHE A 77 -8.08 8.55 3.57
C PHE A 77 -6.87 9.48 3.67
N VAL A 78 -5.95 9.40 2.71
CA VAL A 78 -4.80 10.31 2.64
C VAL A 78 -5.25 11.75 2.48
N ASN A 79 -6.15 12.03 1.54
CA ASN A 79 -6.67 13.37 1.31
C ASN A 79 -7.33 13.95 2.57
N ASN A 80 -8.18 13.18 3.23
CA ASN A 80 -8.82 13.60 4.48
C ASN A 80 -7.79 13.89 5.59
N THR A 81 -6.75 13.06 5.69
CA THR A 81 -5.66 13.23 6.64
C THR A 81 -4.93 14.56 6.44
N ILE A 82 -4.55 14.84 5.18
CA ILE A 82 -3.83 16.07 4.82
C ILE A 82 -4.71 17.30 5.03
N GLN A 83 -5.97 17.25 4.60
CA GLN A 83 -6.93 18.35 4.78
C GLN A 83 -7.18 18.68 6.27
N SER A 84 -7.19 17.66 7.11
CA SER A 84 -7.28 17.83 8.56
C SER A 84 -5.96 18.25 9.22
N GLY A 85 -4.89 18.40 8.43
CA GLY A 85 -3.56 18.86 8.88
C GLY A 85 -2.79 17.86 9.74
N PHE A 86 -3.13 16.57 9.69
CA PHE A 86 -2.30 15.52 10.25
C PHE A 86 -1.11 15.22 9.36
N ARG A 87 -0.03 14.71 9.96
CA ARG A 87 1.17 14.30 9.24
C ARG A 87 1.04 12.86 8.76
N ILE A 88 1.55 12.61 7.57
CA ILE A 88 1.73 11.26 7.03
C ILE A 88 3.00 10.66 7.65
N ALA A 89 2.95 9.38 7.94
CA ALA A 89 4.08 8.65 8.46
C ALA A 89 5.15 8.40 7.39
N ALA A 90 6.41 8.49 7.76
CA ALA A 90 7.51 8.03 6.90
C ALA A 90 7.35 6.53 6.58
N PRO A 91 7.96 6.02 5.50
CA PRO A 91 7.77 4.62 5.08
C PRO A 91 7.99 3.62 6.22
N LEU A 92 7.17 2.57 6.25
CA LEU A 92 7.32 1.42 7.13
C LEU A 92 7.96 0.28 6.34
N ILE A 93 9.20 -0.03 6.62
CA ILE A 93 9.97 -1.02 5.89
C ILE A 93 10.40 -2.10 6.86
N HIS A 94 9.97 -3.34 6.61
CA HIS A 94 10.32 -4.46 7.48
C HIS A 94 11.85 -4.56 7.67
N PRO A 95 12.39 -4.79 8.89
CA PRO A 95 13.81 -4.66 9.20
C PRO A 95 14.71 -5.65 8.44
N ARG A 96 14.16 -6.73 7.92
CA ARG A 96 14.90 -7.70 7.09
C ARG A 96 15.01 -7.32 5.62
N ILE A 97 14.38 -6.25 5.18
CA ILE A 97 14.45 -5.80 3.78
C ILE A 97 15.79 -5.12 3.52
N ARG A 98 16.51 -5.61 2.53
CA ARG A 98 17.75 -4.98 2.05
C ARG A 98 17.42 -4.04 0.91
N LEU A 99 17.76 -2.77 1.08
CA LEU A 99 17.55 -1.74 0.06
C LEU A 99 18.89 -1.33 -0.57
N SER A 100 18.89 -1.20 -1.90
CA SER A 100 19.95 -0.47 -2.59
C SER A 100 19.87 1.01 -2.25
N ARG A 101 21.02 1.70 -2.21
CA ARG A 101 21.08 3.16 -2.01
C ARG A 101 20.44 3.95 -3.17
N ARG A 102 20.19 3.31 -4.29
CA ARG A 102 19.52 3.90 -5.47
C ARG A 102 18.02 3.74 -5.46
N ASN A 103 17.48 2.97 -4.51
CA ASN A 103 16.04 2.84 -4.36
C ASN A 103 15.47 4.04 -3.63
N THR A 104 14.34 4.55 -4.11
CA THR A 104 13.59 5.63 -3.45
C THR A 104 12.19 5.14 -3.06
N ILE A 105 11.72 5.55 -1.88
CA ILE A 105 10.42 5.11 -1.32
C ILE A 105 9.71 6.34 -0.76
N GLY A 106 8.51 6.60 -1.24
CA GLY A 106 7.67 7.72 -0.82
C GLY A 106 7.00 7.52 0.53
N GLU A 107 6.60 8.63 1.15
CA GLU A 107 5.90 8.66 2.44
C GLU A 107 4.65 7.78 2.45
N GLY A 108 4.27 7.28 3.60
CA GLY A 108 3.08 6.44 3.78
C GLY A 108 3.17 5.06 3.15
N SER A 109 4.27 4.73 2.47
CA SER A 109 4.46 3.43 1.82
C SER A 109 4.89 2.36 2.80
N MET A 110 4.58 1.11 2.49
CA MET A 110 4.90 -0.04 3.33
C MET A 110 5.51 -1.17 2.52
N ILE A 111 6.54 -1.80 3.09
CA ILE A 111 7.20 -2.97 2.52
C ILE A 111 7.24 -4.06 3.58
N PHE A 112 6.50 -5.13 3.33
CA PHE A 112 6.34 -6.25 4.27
C PHE A 112 7.45 -7.29 4.14
N GLU A 113 7.53 -8.16 5.13
CA GLU A 113 8.52 -9.24 5.21
C GLU A 113 8.57 -10.11 3.95
N GLY A 114 9.77 -10.56 3.59
CA GLY A 114 10.01 -11.44 2.46
C GLY A 114 9.93 -10.77 1.09
N ALA A 115 9.60 -9.49 1.01
CA ALA A 115 9.74 -8.76 -0.25
C ALA A 115 11.21 -8.62 -0.64
N VAL A 116 11.50 -8.79 -1.92
CA VAL A 116 12.85 -8.66 -2.49
C VAL A 116 12.84 -7.52 -3.50
N LEU A 117 13.64 -6.49 -3.21
CA LEU A 117 13.78 -5.33 -4.07
C LEU A 117 15.21 -5.31 -4.64
N SER A 118 15.31 -5.29 -5.96
CA SER A 118 16.58 -5.18 -6.66
C SER A 118 17.11 -3.72 -6.61
N ASP A 119 17.62 -3.22 -7.68
CA ASP A 119 18.36 -1.97 -7.75
C ASP A 119 17.65 -0.92 -8.62
N ASN A 120 17.88 0.38 -8.30
CA ASN A 120 17.34 1.51 -9.05
C ASN A 120 15.81 1.52 -9.16
N ILE A 121 15.11 1.15 -8.08
CA ILE A 121 13.65 1.09 -8.01
C ILE A 121 13.12 2.42 -7.47
N LYS A 122 12.07 2.95 -8.11
CA LYS A 122 11.36 4.14 -7.65
C LYS A 122 9.96 3.75 -7.18
N ILE A 123 9.69 3.96 -5.90
CA ILE A 123 8.39 3.68 -5.26
C ILE A 123 7.80 5.01 -4.83
N GLY A 124 6.60 5.30 -5.30
CA GLY A 124 5.83 6.49 -4.95
C GLY A 124 5.32 6.49 -3.51
N GLN A 125 4.39 7.40 -3.23
CA GLN A 125 3.78 7.56 -1.92
C GLN A 125 2.62 6.58 -1.71
N HIS A 126 2.40 6.17 -0.46
CA HIS A 126 1.27 5.32 -0.06
C HIS A 126 1.19 3.99 -0.81
N VAL A 127 2.32 3.45 -1.26
CA VAL A 127 2.42 2.15 -1.92
C VAL A 127 2.41 1.03 -0.90
N ILE A 128 1.70 -0.05 -1.20
CA ILE A 128 1.74 -1.29 -0.42
C ILE A 128 2.50 -2.35 -1.23
N ILE A 129 3.64 -2.80 -0.72
CA ILE A 129 4.36 -3.97 -1.21
C ILE A 129 4.21 -5.08 -0.18
N ASN A 130 3.35 -6.04 -0.50
CA ASN A 130 3.04 -7.14 0.41
C ASN A 130 4.15 -8.19 0.51
N ARG A 131 3.91 -9.22 1.32
CA ARG A 131 4.85 -10.31 1.58
C ARG A 131 5.23 -11.05 0.31
N SER A 132 6.51 -11.44 0.23
CA SER A 132 7.04 -12.26 -0.87
C SER A 132 6.86 -11.65 -2.27
N VAL A 133 6.74 -10.33 -2.36
CA VAL A 133 6.75 -9.61 -3.63
C VAL A 133 8.18 -9.48 -4.12
N ASN A 134 8.42 -9.78 -5.40
CA ASN A 134 9.70 -9.57 -6.06
C ASN A 134 9.61 -8.40 -7.03
N VAL A 135 10.49 -7.41 -6.85
CA VAL A 135 10.61 -6.23 -7.73
C VAL A 135 12.01 -6.21 -8.32
N SER A 136 12.11 -6.43 -9.63
CA SER A 136 13.39 -6.39 -10.33
C SER A 136 13.85 -4.95 -10.60
N HIS A 137 15.05 -4.82 -11.17
CA HIS A 137 15.75 -3.56 -11.41
C HIS A 137 14.96 -2.58 -12.29
N ASP A 138 15.19 -1.28 -12.08
CA ASP A 138 14.65 -0.18 -12.88
C ASP A 138 13.10 -0.10 -12.89
N ALA A 139 12.45 -0.72 -11.92
CA ALA A 139 10.99 -0.63 -11.81
C ALA A 139 10.57 0.76 -11.28
N VAL A 140 9.45 1.26 -11.82
CA VAL A 140 8.80 2.50 -11.38
C VAL A 140 7.39 2.18 -10.92
N ILE A 141 7.08 2.48 -9.68
CA ILE A 141 5.79 2.20 -9.05
C ILE A 141 5.20 3.53 -8.57
N GLY A 142 4.08 3.92 -9.17
CA GLY A 142 3.38 5.17 -8.89
C GLY A 142 2.72 5.21 -7.52
N ASP A 143 2.15 6.35 -7.18
CA ASP A 143 1.50 6.58 -5.89
C ASP A 143 0.26 5.69 -5.72
N TYR A 144 -0.08 5.37 -4.49
CA TYR A 144 -1.27 4.59 -4.11
C TYR A 144 -1.34 3.17 -4.69
N VAL A 145 -0.32 2.67 -5.37
CA VAL A 145 -0.32 1.30 -5.89
C VAL A 145 -0.40 0.29 -4.75
N THR A 146 -1.16 -0.79 -4.98
CA THR A 146 -1.18 -1.95 -4.08
C THR A 146 -0.70 -3.18 -4.83
N ILE A 147 0.37 -3.78 -4.34
CA ILE A 147 0.95 -5.02 -4.86
C ILE A 147 0.68 -6.12 -3.83
N ALA A 148 -0.19 -7.06 -4.20
CA ALA A 148 -0.64 -8.15 -3.35
C ALA A 148 0.48 -9.21 -3.14
N PRO A 149 0.33 -10.12 -2.15
CA PRO A 149 1.37 -11.10 -1.84
C PRO A 149 1.80 -11.96 -3.03
N GLY A 150 3.11 -12.24 -3.10
CA GLY A 150 3.69 -13.17 -4.09
C GLY A 150 3.73 -12.66 -5.53
N VAL A 151 3.49 -11.39 -5.77
CA VAL A 151 3.61 -10.77 -7.10
C VAL A 151 5.06 -10.73 -7.55
N ASN A 152 5.30 -10.97 -8.84
CA ASN A 152 6.62 -10.89 -9.45
C ASN A 152 6.64 -9.84 -10.56
N LEU A 153 7.45 -8.81 -10.39
CA LEU A 153 7.70 -7.77 -11.38
C LEU A 153 9.08 -7.96 -11.99
N ALA A 154 9.15 -8.20 -13.28
CA ALA A 154 10.42 -8.27 -14.01
C ALA A 154 11.04 -6.87 -14.20
N GLY A 155 12.22 -6.79 -14.80
CA GLY A 155 12.94 -5.53 -14.94
C GLY A 155 12.25 -4.50 -15.82
N ASN A 156 12.42 -3.20 -15.48
CA ASN A 156 11.88 -2.06 -16.23
C ASN A 156 10.34 -2.06 -16.34
N VAL A 157 9.64 -2.60 -15.35
CA VAL A 157 8.18 -2.50 -15.27
C VAL A 157 7.79 -1.13 -14.75
N THR A 158 6.80 -0.51 -15.37
CA THR A 158 6.18 0.74 -14.91
C THR A 158 4.74 0.45 -14.49
N ILE A 159 4.38 0.86 -13.28
CA ILE A 159 3.02 0.77 -12.73
C ILE A 159 2.59 2.17 -12.35
N ASP A 160 1.55 2.67 -12.97
CA ASP A 160 1.04 4.02 -12.70
C ASP A 160 0.20 4.09 -11.42
N GLU A 161 -0.16 5.32 -11.07
CA GLU A 161 -0.91 5.65 -9.85
C GLU A 161 -2.16 4.77 -9.67
N GLY A 162 -2.39 4.32 -8.45
CA GLY A 162 -3.62 3.65 -8.04
C GLY A 162 -3.86 2.27 -8.65
N ALA A 163 -2.91 1.69 -9.36
CA ALA A 163 -3.08 0.34 -9.88
C ALA A 163 -3.07 -0.72 -8.76
N TYR A 164 -3.83 -1.79 -8.95
CA TYR A 164 -3.88 -2.94 -8.06
C TYR A 164 -3.36 -4.19 -8.77
N ILE A 165 -2.31 -4.79 -8.21
CA ILE A 165 -1.73 -6.04 -8.75
C ILE A 165 -2.11 -7.19 -7.83
N GLY A 166 -2.95 -8.09 -8.33
CA GLY A 166 -3.53 -9.20 -7.58
C GLY A 166 -2.51 -10.27 -7.18
N ILE A 167 -2.86 -11.00 -6.13
CA ILE A 167 -2.02 -12.04 -5.51
C ILE A 167 -1.40 -12.99 -6.55
N GLY A 168 -0.09 -13.23 -6.46
CA GLY A 168 0.63 -14.18 -7.32
C GLY A 168 0.71 -13.80 -8.80
N ALA A 169 0.30 -12.60 -9.19
CA ALA A 169 0.46 -12.17 -10.59
C ALA A 169 1.93 -12.00 -10.96
N SER A 170 2.24 -12.18 -12.24
CA SER A 170 3.59 -11.99 -12.79
C SER A 170 3.53 -11.01 -13.95
N VAL A 171 4.41 -10.02 -13.94
CA VAL A 171 4.50 -8.98 -14.98
C VAL A 171 5.83 -9.12 -15.70
N ARG A 172 5.77 -9.32 -17.01
CA ARG A 172 6.92 -9.43 -17.90
C ARG A 172 7.70 -8.11 -17.92
N GLU A 173 8.98 -8.21 -18.27
CA GLU A 173 9.88 -7.04 -18.41
C GLU A 173 9.36 -5.99 -19.40
N LYS A 174 9.66 -4.72 -19.09
CA LYS A 174 9.33 -3.54 -19.93
C LYS A 174 7.83 -3.41 -20.20
N ARG A 175 6.98 -3.86 -19.28
CA ARG A 175 5.53 -3.67 -19.38
C ARG A 175 5.08 -2.45 -18.59
N HIS A 176 4.01 -1.84 -19.10
CA HIS A 176 3.34 -0.71 -18.51
C HIS A 176 1.95 -1.11 -18.02
N ILE A 177 1.64 -0.80 -16.77
CA ILE A 177 0.33 -0.98 -16.15
C ILE A 177 -0.25 0.41 -15.91
N GLY A 178 -1.30 0.75 -16.66
CA GLY A 178 -1.92 2.08 -16.61
C GLY A 178 -2.61 2.39 -15.28
N CYS A 179 -2.82 3.68 -15.04
CA CYS A 179 -3.37 4.16 -13.79
C CYS A 179 -4.75 3.56 -13.48
N TRP A 180 -5.00 3.34 -12.18
CA TRP A 180 -6.27 2.81 -11.66
C TRP A 180 -6.73 1.51 -12.31
N SER A 181 -5.81 0.78 -12.94
CA SER A 181 -6.08 -0.54 -13.49
C SER A 181 -5.98 -1.63 -12.43
N MET A 182 -6.54 -2.80 -12.73
CA MET A 182 -6.50 -3.96 -11.85
C MET A 182 -6.00 -5.18 -12.62
N VAL A 183 -4.95 -5.81 -12.10
CA VAL A 183 -4.47 -7.11 -12.58
C VAL A 183 -5.00 -8.19 -11.65
N GLY A 184 -5.73 -9.16 -12.18
CA GLY A 184 -6.29 -10.28 -11.43
C GLY A 184 -5.22 -11.19 -10.81
N GLY A 185 -5.56 -11.87 -9.73
CA GLY A 185 -4.65 -12.82 -9.08
C GLY A 185 -4.20 -13.94 -10.01
N GLY A 186 -2.94 -14.36 -9.91
CA GLY A 186 -2.33 -15.40 -10.75
C GLY A 186 -2.19 -15.06 -12.24
N ALA A 187 -2.46 -13.83 -12.64
CA ALA A 187 -2.37 -13.41 -14.03
C ALA A 187 -0.91 -13.32 -14.52
N PHE A 188 -0.68 -13.63 -15.79
CA PHE A 188 0.60 -13.34 -16.46
C PHE A 188 0.44 -12.19 -17.45
N VAL A 189 0.97 -11.02 -17.08
CA VAL A 189 0.92 -9.82 -17.91
C VAL A 189 2.04 -9.87 -18.94
N LYS A 190 1.68 -10.14 -20.19
CA LYS A 190 2.57 -10.22 -21.34
C LYS A 190 2.61 -8.92 -22.15
N GLU A 191 1.50 -8.19 -22.16
CA GLU A 191 1.32 -6.92 -22.88
C GLU A 191 0.94 -5.80 -21.91
N ASP A 192 1.05 -4.55 -22.34
CA ASP A 192 0.69 -3.41 -21.51
C ASP A 192 -0.80 -3.41 -21.16
N ILE A 193 -1.14 -2.95 -19.98
CA ILE A 193 -2.51 -2.84 -19.50
C ILE A 193 -2.93 -1.36 -19.56
N PRO A 194 -4.00 -1.02 -20.27
CA PRO A 194 -4.47 0.36 -20.34
C PRO A 194 -4.99 0.84 -18.97
N GLU A 195 -5.06 2.16 -18.82
CA GLU A 195 -5.67 2.79 -17.65
C GLU A 195 -7.13 2.36 -17.45
N PHE A 196 -7.61 2.36 -16.22
CA PHE A 196 -8.97 2.02 -15.82
C PHE A 196 -9.45 0.67 -16.39
N ALA A 197 -8.55 -0.29 -16.59
CA ALA A 197 -8.89 -1.60 -17.12
C ALA A 197 -8.67 -2.70 -16.09
N MET A 198 -9.56 -3.69 -16.08
CA MET A 198 -9.32 -4.94 -15.37
C MET A 198 -8.83 -6.00 -16.35
N ALA A 199 -7.63 -6.53 -16.11
CA ALA A 199 -7.05 -7.63 -16.89
C ALA A 199 -6.82 -8.87 -16.05
N ALA A 200 -7.04 -10.05 -16.59
CA ALA A 200 -6.85 -11.32 -15.89
C ALA A 200 -6.56 -12.48 -16.85
N GLY A 201 -5.97 -13.55 -16.32
CA GLY A 201 -5.69 -14.80 -17.04
C GLY A 201 -4.21 -14.99 -17.38
N VAL A 202 -3.92 -16.11 -18.06
CA VAL A 202 -2.57 -16.52 -18.50
C VAL A 202 -2.65 -16.89 -19.98
N PRO A 203 -2.27 -15.97 -20.89
CA PRO A 203 -1.85 -14.58 -20.65
C PRO A 203 -3.02 -13.70 -20.18
N ALA A 204 -2.68 -12.61 -19.49
CA ALA A 204 -3.67 -11.62 -19.07
C ALA A 204 -4.27 -10.89 -20.29
N VAL A 205 -5.59 -10.77 -20.28
CA VAL A 205 -6.33 -10.00 -21.28
C VAL A 205 -7.31 -9.08 -20.56
N VAL A 206 -7.57 -7.90 -21.13
CA VAL A 206 -8.57 -6.97 -20.60
C VAL A 206 -9.95 -7.64 -20.59
N LYS A 207 -10.62 -7.64 -19.45
CA LYS A 207 -11.94 -8.23 -19.21
C LYS A 207 -13.05 -7.21 -19.20
N LYS A 208 -12.75 -6.04 -18.65
CA LYS A 208 -13.70 -4.92 -18.57
C LYS A 208 -12.97 -3.60 -18.36
N GLN A 209 -13.65 -2.52 -18.68
CA GLN A 209 -13.27 -1.16 -18.27
C GLN A 209 -13.78 -0.92 -16.84
N LEU A 210 -13.04 -0.18 -16.06
CA LEU A 210 -13.42 0.25 -14.71
C LEU A 210 -13.96 1.68 -14.78
N ASP A 211 -14.88 2.00 -13.88
CA ASP A 211 -15.38 3.37 -13.76
C ASP A 211 -14.27 4.28 -13.20
N MET A 212 -14.23 5.52 -13.66
CA MET A 212 -13.40 6.56 -13.05
C MET A 212 -14.00 6.95 -11.69
N PHE A 213 -13.16 7.09 -10.68
CA PHE A 213 -13.56 7.43 -9.30
C PHE A 213 -13.88 8.92 -9.13
#